data_907aaf991964cf872cf22db5315980c2
#
_entry.id   907aaf991964cf872cf22db5315980c2
#
_cell.length_a   1.000
_cell.length_b   1.000
_cell.length_c   1.000
_cell.angle_alpha   90.00
_cell.angle_beta   90.00
_cell.angle_gamma   90.00
#
_symmetry.space_group_name_H-M   'P 1'
#
loop_
_entity.id
_entity.type
_entity.pdbx_description
1 polymer ?
#
loop_
_entity_poly.entity_id
_entity_poly.type
_entity_poly.pdbx_seq_one_letter_code
_entity_poly.pdbx_strand_id
1 'polypeptide(L)'
;MNTISLSQSFKQRLTKPMALLTLLFAVSTSGIANAHPHKTPFIEIYDDAALQLLNPSAPIQSLGKGYSWSEGPLWIEEGEFLLFSDVPQNIIYRYKEGEGVSPYLAPSGATGIAPGDSTQGGNGLLLNEKGQLVIMQHGDRRVAIMDAPLTKPKTNFTTVVDKYDGKRFNSPNDGVFHSNGDLYFTDPPYGLKEQREDPNKALDFDGIYLLKADGKLILADQSVLYPNGVVLSTDESALIVAASDSNKASWYKYDLDEDGALLNKRVFYDASDLVGKDGEAGLPDGMVVHSSGHVFATGPGGVFLFTEDGKLLAKIRTGKATANATLSGDESTLFMTAHDTLMSVELK
;
A
#
# COMPACT_ATOMS: atom_id res chain seq x y z
N MET A 1 23.29 36.25 -56.70
CA MET A 1 23.71 35.87 -58.07
C MET A 1 23.57 34.38 -58.21
N ASN A 2 22.80 34.00 -59.23
CA ASN A 2 22.57 32.68 -59.81
C ASN A 2 21.68 31.66 -59.16
N THR A 3 20.45 31.79 -59.50
CA THR A 3 19.40 30.84 -59.91
C THR A 3 19.86 29.82 -60.95
N ILE A 4 19.18 28.64 -61.01
CA ILE A 4 18.69 27.82 -62.12
C ILE A 4 18.18 26.50 -61.51
N SER A 5 16.89 26.14 -61.39
CA SER A 5 15.78 25.94 -62.38
C SER A 5 15.81 24.62 -63.16
N LEU A 6 14.73 23.82 -62.97
CA LEU A 6 14.00 22.90 -63.89
C LEU A 6 14.71 21.57 -64.22
N SER A 7 14.04 20.43 -64.33
CA SER A 7 12.80 20.12 -65.03
C SER A 7 12.28 18.71 -64.78
N GLN A 8 10.98 18.54 -65.00
CA GLN A 8 10.14 17.33 -65.04
C GLN A 8 10.60 16.29 -66.07
N SER A 9 10.27 15.02 -65.81
CA SER A 9 9.85 14.17 -66.93
C SER A 9 8.96 13.01 -66.43
N PHE A 10 7.75 13.03 -66.94
CA PHE A 10 6.70 12.00 -66.97
C PHE A 10 7.11 10.80 -67.78
N LYS A 11 6.83 9.57 -67.45
CA LYS A 11 6.41 8.50 -68.34
C LYS A 11 5.59 7.41 -67.63
N GLN A 12 4.32 7.33 -68.03
CA GLN A 12 3.41 6.19 -67.93
C GLN A 12 3.89 4.97 -68.66
N ARG A 13 3.60 3.79 -68.19
CA ARG A 13 3.14 2.62 -68.98
C ARG A 13 2.71 1.49 -68.06
N LEU A 14 1.44 1.20 -68.06
CA LEU A 14 0.73 0.03 -68.64
C LEU A 14 0.57 -1.17 -67.74
N THR A 15 -0.68 -1.37 -67.46
CA THR A 15 -1.43 -2.47 -66.83
C THR A 15 -1.27 -3.82 -67.50
N LYS A 16 -1.17 -4.88 -66.69
CA LYS A 16 -1.69 -6.22 -67.04
C LYS A 16 -2.36 -6.84 -65.80
N PRO A 17 -3.49 -7.49 -65.94
CA PRO A 17 -4.20 -8.15 -64.85
C PRO A 17 -3.60 -9.54 -64.60
N MET A 18 -3.43 -9.92 -63.37
CA MET A 18 -3.11 -11.28 -63.00
C MET A 18 -4.11 -11.82 -61.99
N ALA A 19 -4.55 -12.99 -62.29
CA ALA A 19 -5.68 -13.77 -61.76
C ALA A 19 -5.77 -13.85 -60.23
N LEU A 20 -6.99 -13.71 -59.77
CA LEU A 20 -7.44 -13.95 -58.42
C LEU A 20 -7.43 -15.46 -58.14
N LEU A 21 -6.47 -15.95 -57.36
CA LEU A 21 -6.47 -17.32 -56.84
C LEU A 21 -7.04 -17.29 -55.41
N THR A 22 -8.31 -17.66 -55.29
CA THR A 22 -9.01 -17.74 -54.02
C THR A 22 -8.53 -19.00 -53.27
N LEU A 23 -7.61 -18.82 -52.31
CA LEU A 23 -7.30 -19.85 -51.31
C LEU A 23 -8.36 -19.77 -50.18
N LEU A 24 -9.27 -20.74 -50.10
CA LEU A 24 -10.09 -20.95 -48.92
C LEU A 24 -9.19 -21.50 -47.81
N PHE A 25 -8.84 -20.65 -46.84
CA PHE A 25 -8.36 -21.12 -45.54
C PHE A 25 -9.59 -21.50 -44.70
N ALA A 26 -9.72 -22.79 -44.40
CA ALA A 26 -10.60 -23.26 -43.35
C ALA A 26 -10.05 -22.78 -42.00
N VAL A 27 -10.67 -21.74 -41.42
CA VAL A 27 -10.41 -21.31 -40.07
C VAL A 27 -11.08 -22.33 -39.16
N SER A 28 -10.27 -23.24 -38.59
CA SER A 28 -10.70 -24.02 -37.44
C SER A 28 -10.91 -23.05 -36.26
N THR A 29 -12.17 -22.82 -35.91
CA THR A 29 -12.56 -22.16 -34.69
C THR A 29 -12.25 -23.07 -33.51
N SER A 30 -11.00 -23.08 -33.05
CA SER A 30 -10.65 -23.51 -31.70
C SER A 30 -11.36 -22.54 -30.73
N GLY A 31 -12.28 -23.11 -29.94
CA GLY A 31 -13.09 -22.36 -29.01
C GLY A 31 -12.21 -21.51 -28.09
N ILE A 32 -12.30 -20.21 -28.27
CA ILE A 32 -11.90 -19.24 -27.26
C ILE A 32 -12.94 -19.45 -26.17
N ALA A 33 -12.53 -20.10 -25.08
CA ALA A 33 -13.31 -20.07 -23.85
C ALA A 33 -13.52 -18.59 -23.51
N ASN A 34 -14.75 -18.10 -23.66
CA ASN A 34 -15.17 -16.82 -23.18
C ASN A 34 -14.96 -16.85 -21.65
N ALA A 35 -13.82 -16.38 -21.18
CA ALA A 35 -13.68 -15.98 -19.80
C ALA A 35 -14.71 -14.87 -19.59
N HIS A 36 -15.81 -15.20 -18.91
CA HIS A 36 -16.74 -14.17 -18.46
C HIS A 36 -15.92 -13.18 -17.63
N PRO A 37 -15.96 -11.87 -17.93
CA PRO A 37 -15.30 -10.90 -17.08
C PRO A 37 -15.90 -11.06 -15.68
N HIS A 38 -15.11 -11.54 -14.72
CA HIS A 38 -15.51 -11.59 -13.34
C HIS A 38 -15.89 -10.16 -12.93
N LYS A 39 -17.14 -10.00 -12.45
CA LYS A 39 -17.57 -8.70 -11.94
C LYS A 39 -16.72 -8.41 -10.69
N THR A 40 -15.81 -7.47 -10.75
CA THR A 40 -15.12 -6.95 -9.57
C THR A 40 -16.07 -6.08 -8.75
N PRO A 41 -16.01 -6.13 -7.40
CA PRO A 41 -15.07 -6.95 -6.59
C PRO A 41 -15.51 -8.41 -6.42
N PHE A 42 -14.55 -9.32 -6.17
CA PHE A 42 -14.80 -10.75 -5.89
C PHE A 42 -13.60 -11.39 -5.16
N ILE A 43 -13.81 -12.60 -4.58
CA ILE A 43 -12.76 -13.37 -3.90
C ILE A 43 -12.35 -14.52 -4.81
N GLU A 44 -11.06 -14.62 -5.08
CA GLU A 44 -10.44 -15.67 -5.89
C GLU A 44 -9.67 -16.63 -4.96
N ILE A 45 -10.03 -17.92 -4.97
CA ILE A 45 -9.42 -18.96 -4.12
C ILE A 45 -8.41 -19.73 -4.97
N TYR A 46 -7.18 -19.88 -4.46
CA TYR A 46 -6.11 -20.67 -5.06
C TYR A 46 -5.83 -21.95 -4.28
N ASP A 47 -6.16 -21.96 -2.97
CA ASP A 47 -5.98 -23.11 -2.09
C ASP A 47 -7.16 -23.18 -1.09
N ASP A 48 -7.69 -24.38 -0.89
CA ASP A 48 -8.85 -24.60 0.00
C ASP A 48 -8.58 -24.19 1.46
N ALA A 49 -7.32 -24.08 1.88
CA ALA A 49 -6.97 -23.57 3.20
C ALA A 49 -7.49 -22.14 3.44
N ALA A 50 -7.64 -21.33 2.39
CA ALA A 50 -8.26 -20.01 2.46
C ALA A 50 -9.70 -20.05 2.98
N LEU A 51 -10.40 -21.15 2.79
CA LEU A 51 -11.80 -21.32 3.21
C LEU A 51 -11.98 -21.37 4.74
N GLN A 52 -10.88 -21.44 5.50
CA GLN A 52 -10.91 -21.31 6.94
C GLN A 52 -11.24 -19.86 7.37
N LEU A 53 -10.77 -18.87 6.61
CA LEU A 53 -10.96 -17.46 6.88
C LEU A 53 -11.94 -16.79 5.90
N LEU A 54 -12.00 -17.24 4.66
CA LEU A 54 -12.77 -16.59 3.60
C LEU A 54 -13.98 -17.41 3.18
N ASN A 55 -15.09 -16.71 2.96
CA ASN A 55 -16.22 -17.22 2.20
C ASN A 55 -16.15 -16.62 0.78
N PRO A 56 -15.90 -17.41 -0.29
CA PRO A 56 -15.77 -16.89 -1.65
C PRO A 56 -17.03 -16.17 -2.17
N SER A 57 -18.18 -16.37 -1.51
CA SER A 57 -19.44 -15.69 -1.84
C SER A 57 -19.72 -14.48 -0.95
N ALA A 58 -18.84 -14.15 0.00
CA ALA A 58 -19.02 -12.98 0.85
C ALA A 58 -19.04 -11.70 0.01
N PRO A 59 -20.02 -10.80 0.22
CA PRO A 59 -20.05 -9.53 -0.49
C PRO A 59 -18.91 -8.62 -0.02
N ILE A 60 -18.18 -8.04 -0.96
CA ILE A 60 -17.24 -6.96 -0.68
C ILE A 60 -18.04 -5.66 -0.72
N GLN A 61 -18.17 -5.01 0.43
CA GLN A 61 -19.00 -3.82 0.62
C GLN A 61 -18.20 -2.55 0.41
N SER A 62 -18.84 -1.49 -0.09
CA SER A 62 -18.29 -0.14 -0.12
C SER A 62 -18.88 0.65 1.04
N LEU A 63 -18.05 1.06 1.99
CA LEU A 63 -18.45 1.79 3.19
C LEU A 63 -18.39 3.31 3.01
N GLY A 64 -17.57 3.80 2.08
CA GLY A 64 -17.42 5.23 1.76
C GLY A 64 -16.62 5.43 0.49
N LYS A 65 -16.83 6.58 -0.19
CA LYS A 65 -16.18 6.93 -1.47
C LYS A 65 -15.86 8.41 -1.54
N GLY A 66 -14.95 8.77 -2.45
CA GLY A 66 -14.62 10.15 -2.79
C GLY A 66 -13.34 10.65 -2.16
N TYR A 67 -12.49 9.73 -1.68
CA TYR A 67 -11.15 10.05 -1.19
C TYR A 67 -10.19 10.25 -2.36
N SER A 68 -9.11 10.99 -2.11
CA SER A 68 -8.04 11.15 -3.11
C SER A 68 -7.12 9.95 -3.13
N TRP A 69 -6.73 9.46 -1.95
CA TRP A 69 -5.97 8.24 -1.71
C TRP A 69 -6.15 7.79 -0.27
N SER A 70 -6.98 6.79 -0.05
CA SER A 70 -7.25 6.26 1.28
C SER A 70 -6.15 5.30 1.74
N GLU A 71 -5.72 5.45 3.01
CA GLU A 71 -4.56 4.79 3.61
C GLU A 71 -4.75 4.53 5.10
N GLY A 72 -3.74 3.87 5.70
CA GLY A 72 -3.50 3.75 7.12
C GLY A 72 -4.73 3.39 7.94
N PRO A 73 -5.49 2.33 7.60
CA PRO A 73 -6.67 1.97 8.37
C PRO A 73 -6.25 1.43 9.74
N LEU A 74 -6.91 1.92 10.79
CA LEU A 74 -6.66 1.53 12.18
C LEU A 74 -7.98 1.31 12.90
N TRP A 75 -8.20 0.10 13.40
CA TRP A 75 -9.33 -0.20 14.27
C TRP A 75 -9.12 0.34 15.68
N ILE A 76 -10.12 1.00 16.21
CA ILE A 76 -10.15 1.53 17.58
C ILE A 76 -11.17 0.72 18.39
N GLU A 77 -10.67 -0.15 19.24
CA GLU A 77 -11.49 -1.05 20.07
C GLU A 77 -12.39 -0.25 21.03
N GLU A 78 -11.81 0.77 21.69
CA GLU A 78 -12.59 1.67 22.55
C GLU A 78 -13.52 2.54 21.71
N GLY A 79 -14.74 2.12 21.53
CA GLY A 79 -15.77 2.83 20.76
C GLY A 79 -16.12 2.21 19.41
N GLU A 80 -15.47 1.09 19.07
CA GLU A 80 -15.78 0.26 17.89
C GLU A 80 -15.89 1.08 16.61
N PHE A 81 -14.78 1.71 16.19
CA PHE A 81 -14.72 2.48 14.97
C PHE A 81 -13.37 2.34 14.27
N LEU A 82 -13.38 2.59 12.99
CA LEU A 82 -12.19 2.61 12.15
C LEU A 82 -11.72 4.05 11.92
N LEU A 83 -10.43 4.30 12.05
CA LEU A 83 -9.77 5.48 11.50
C LEU A 83 -9.07 5.12 10.20
N PHE A 84 -8.98 6.06 9.26
CA PHE A 84 -8.17 5.93 8.06
C PHE A 84 -7.79 7.31 7.50
N SER A 85 -6.68 7.37 6.81
CA SER A 85 -6.12 8.60 6.23
C SER A 85 -6.63 8.82 4.80
N ASP A 86 -6.92 10.07 4.43
CA ASP A 86 -6.87 10.55 3.04
C ASP A 86 -5.63 11.42 2.91
N VAL A 87 -4.54 10.79 2.47
CA VAL A 87 -3.20 11.37 2.54
C VAL A 87 -3.09 12.67 1.74
N PRO A 88 -3.53 12.75 0.46
CA PRO A 88 -3.44 14.00 -0.30
C PRO A 88 -4.33 15.12 0.24
N GLN A 89 -5.43 14.80 0.92
CA GLN A 89 -6.35 15.79 1.50
C GLN A 89 -5.91 16.24 2.91
N ASN A 90 -4.91 15.59 3.49
CA ASN A 90 -4.41 15.88 4.84
C ASN A 90 -5.49 15.72 5.92
N ILE A 91 -6.33 14.69 5.77
CA ILE A 91 -7.48 14.40 6.64
C ILE A 91 -7.40 12.95 7.11
N ILE A 92 -7.65 12.71 8.41
CA ILE A 92 -8.05 11.41 8.93
C ILE A 92 -9.56 11.39 9.03
N TYR A 93 -10.17 10.31 8.54
CA TYR A 93 -11.60 10.04 8.65
C TYR A 93 -11.87 8.98 9.71
N ARG A 94 -13.09 8.98 10.23
CA ARG A 94 -13.65 7.95 11.10
C ARG A 94 -14.81 7.26 10.37
N TYR A 95 -14.81 5.95 10.32
CA TYR A 95 -15.98 5.15 9.97
C TYR A 95 -16.51 4.46 11.22
N LYS A 96 -17.80 4.53 11.45
CA LYS A 96 -18.49 3.75 12.48
C LYS A 96 -19.75 3.14 11.88
N GLU A 97 -19.98 1.87 12.19
CA GLU A 97 -21.19 1.21 11.73
C GLU A 97 -22.46 1.91 12.23
N GLY A 98 -23.45 2.05 11.33
CA GLY A 98 -24.67 2.81 11.60
C GLY A 98 -24.54 4.34 11.54
N GLU A 99 -23.33 4.90 11.67
CA GLU A 99 -23.06 6.35 11.55
C GLU A 99 -22.45 6.73 10.18
N GLY A 100 -21.76 5.78 9.52
CA GLY A 100 -21.04 6.03 8.27
C GLY A 100 -19.70 6.72 8.48
N VAL A 101 -19.19 7.40 7.42
CA VAL A 101 -17.89 8.09 7.44
C VAL A 101 -18.05 9.56 7.76
N SER A 102 -17.15 10.09 8.61
CA SER A 102 -17.07 11.51 8.96
C SER A 102 -15.61 11.96 9.11
N PRO A 103 -15.27 13.25 8.90
CA PRO A 103 -13.95 13.77 9.22
C PRO A 103 -13.65 13.61 10.71
N TYR A 104 -12.41 13.23 11.02
CA TYR A 104 -11.95 13.03 12.38
C TYR A 104 -10.86 14.02 12.80
N LEU A 105 -9.81 14.22 11.95
CA LEU A 105 -8.70 15.10 12.24
C LEU A 105 -8.16 15.77 10.97
N ALA A 106 -8.09 17.11 10.96
CA ALA A 106 -7.51 17.90 9.88
C ALA A 106 -6.91 19.21 10.42
N PRO A 107 -5.64 19.56 10.09
CA PRO A 107 -4.66 18.79 9.31
C PRO A 107 -4.14 17.57 10.08
N SER A 108 -3.78 16.49 9.36
CA SER A 108 -3.32 15.23 9.96
C SER A 108 -1.80 15.03 9.94
N GLY A 109 -1.08 15.66 8.99
CA GLY A 109 0.35 15.39 8.82
C GLY A 109 1.14 16.43 8.03
N ALA A 110 0.49 17.46 7.48
CA ALA A 110 1.13 18.65 6.93
C ALA A 110 0.70 19.87 7.74
N THR A 111 1.45 20.18 8.80
CA THR A 111 1.18 21.30 9.71
C THR A 111 2.14 22.47 9.50
N GLY A 112 3.07 22.34 8.54
CA GLY A 112 4.01 23.40 8.14
C GLY A 112 5.30 23.46 8.95
N ILE A 113 5.64 22.41 9.70
CA ILE A 113 6.89 22.39 10.48
C ILE A 113 8.09 21.86 9.70
N ALA A 114 7.87 21.10 8.61
CA ALA A 114 8.96 20.68 7.75
C ALA A 114 9.20 21.68 6.61
N PRO A 115 10.46 21.81 6.12
CA PRO A 115 10.74 22.60 4.93
C PRO A 115 10.12 21.93 3.69
N GLY A 116 9.70 22.78 2.74
CA GLY A 116 9.02 22.37 1.52
C GLY A 116 7.54 22.74 1.55
N ASP A 117 6.88 22.45 0.45
CA ASP A 117 5.46 22.76 0.20
C ASP A 117 4.58 21.49 0.13
N SER A 118 4.98 20.40 0.79
CA SER A 118 4.19 19.19 0.85
C SER A 118 2.87 19.44 1.57
N THR A 119 1.79 19.02 0.93
CA THR A 119 0.43 19.04 1.50
C THR A 119 -0.04 17.67 1.96
N GLN A 120 0.82 16.67 1.86
CA GLN A 120 0.50 15.28 2.21
C GLN A 120 0.25 15.14 3.71
N GLY A 121 -0.86 14.50 4.06
CA GLY A 121 -1.28 14.28 5.45
C GLY A 121 -0.53 13.16 6.17
N GLY A 122 -1.16 12.66 7.23
CA GLY A 122 -0.76 11.40 7.85
C GLY A 122 -1.03 10.23 6.92
N ASN A 123 -0.18 9.21 6.96
CA ASN A 123 -0.35 7.94 6.26
C ASN A 123 -0.70 6.83 7.27
N GLY A 124 0.25 6.02 7.70
CA GLY A 124 0.04 4.97 8.69
C GLY A 124 -0.42 5.52 10.04
N LEU A 125 -1.36 4.84 10.66
CA LEU A 125 -1.94 5.15 11.96
C LEU A 125 -1.72 3.97 12.90
N LEU A 126 -1.29 4.25 14.13
CA LEU A 126 -1.00 3.25 15.14
C LEU A 126 -1.53 3.70 16.51
N LEU A 127 -1.68 2.75 17.44
CA LEU A 127 -1.78 3.06 18.84
C LEU A 127 -0.49 2.65 19.58
N ASN A 128 0.02 3.54 20.42
CA ASN A 128 1.09 3.15 21.34
C ASN A 128 0.52 2.40 22.55
N GLU A 129 1.40 1.91 23.43
CA GLU A 129 1.03 1.20 24.68
C GLU A 129 0.09 1.99 25.62
N LYS A 130 0.05 3.33 25.47
CA LYS A 130 -0.81 4.23 26.25
C LYS A 130 -2.15 4.51 25.58
N GLY A 131 -2.44 3.86 24.44
CA GLY A 131 -3.65 4.11 23.65
C GLY A 131 -3.67 5.46 22.94
N GLN A 132 -2.51 6.11 22.75
CA GLN A 132 -2.41 7.40 22.04
C GLN A 132 -2.22 7.15 20.54
N LEU A 133 -2.87 7.97 19.71
CA LEU A 133 -2.74 7.91 18.26
C LEU A 133 -1.35 8.38 17.82
N VAL A 134 -0.62 7.48 17.19
CA VAL A 134 0.65 7.73 16.51
C VAL A 134 0.39 7.84 15.02
N ILE A 135 0.95 8.86 14.38
CA ILE A 135 0.71 9.18 12.97
C ILE A 135 2.05 9.27 12.24
N MET A 136 2.16 8.54 11.14
CA MET A 136 3.24 8.69 10.16
C MET A 136 2.96 9.91 9.31
N GLN A 137 3.54 11.07 9.65
CA GLN A 137 3.23 12.35 9.03
C GLN A 137 4.12 12.61 7.80
N HIS A 138 3.57 12.44 6.60
CA HIS A 138 4.29 12.65 5.34
C HIS A 138 4.75 14.10 5.17
N GLY A 139 3.83 15.07 5.31
CA GLY A 139 4.14 16.49 5.08
C GLY A 139 5.11 17.06 6.11
N ASP A 140 4.95 16.72 7.37
CA ASP A 140 5.85 17.14 8.43
C ASP A 140 7.11 16.25 8.54
N ARG A 141 7.17 15.14 7.81
CA ARG A 141 8.30 14.22 7.67
C ARG A 141 8.79 13.71 9.04
N ARG A 142 7.85 13.19 9.85
CA ARG A 142 8.10 12.70 11.20
C ARG A 142 7.11 11.60 11.61
N VAL A 143 7.46 10.89 12.67
CA VAL A 143 6.52 10.12 13.49
C VAL A 143 6.05 11.03 14.62
N ALA A 144 4.74 11.17 14.82
CA ALA A 144 4.18 12.06 15.83
C ALA A 144 3.04 11.42 16.61
N ILE A 145 2.87 11.83 17.87
CA ILE A 145 1.75 11.46 18.74
C ILE A 145 0.75 12.62 18.77
N MET A 146 -0.54 12.32 18.61
CA MET A 146 -1.61 13.30 18.84
C MET A 146 -1.77 13.53 20.35
N ASP A 147 -1.60 14.79 20.79
CA ASP A 147 -1.73 15.17 22.21
C ASP A 147 -3.20 15.43 22.58
N ALA A 148 -4.04 14.44 22.38
CA ALA A 148 -5.45 14.51 22.72
C ALA A 148 -6.05 13.11 22.85
N PRO A 149 -7.13 12.94 23.62
CA PRO A 149 -7.87 11.68 23.66
C PRO A 149 -8.49 11.34 22.28
N LEU A 150 -8.58 10.07 21.95
CA LEU A 150 -9.20 9.61 20.69
C LEU A 150 -10.66 10.07 20.54
N THR A 151 -11.40 10.21 21.62
CA THR A 151 -12.79 10.69 21.62
C THR A 151 -12.93 12.20 21.38
N LYS A 152 -11.82 12.96 21.46
CA LYS A 152 -11.79 14.41 21.27
C LYS A 152 -10.49 14.84 20.58
N PRO A 153 -10.30 14.49 19.31
CA PRO A 153 -9.05 14.72 18.59
C PRO A 153 -8.72 16.21 18.50
N LYS A 154 -7.42 16.50 18.46
CA LYS A 154 -6.88 17.86 18.26
C LYS A 154 -5.65 17.80 17.39
N THR A 155 -5.43 18.87 16.62
CA THR A 155 -4.25 19.03 15.74
C THR A 155 -3.01 19.49 16.50
N ASN A 156 -2.81 18.92 17.68
CA ASN A 156 -1.66 19.14 18.55
C ASN A 156 -0.83 17.86 18.56
N PHE A 157 0.46 17.98 18.25
CA PHE A 157 1.29 16.80 18.06
C PHE A 157 2.63 16.95 18.78
N THR A 158 3.03 15.90 19.46
CA THR A 158 4.39 15.72 19.98
C THR A 158 5.20 14.90 18.97
N THR A 159 6.35 15.43 18.54
CA THR A 159 7.29 14.69 17.69
C THR A 159 7.92 13.55 18.48
N VAL A 160 7.80 12.33 17.97
CA VAL A 160 8.51 11.15 18.48
C VAL A 160 9.93 11.15 17.89
N VAL A 161 10.01 11.18 16.56
CA VAL A 161 11.27 11.24 15.82
C VAL A 161 11.05 11.91 14.45
N ASP A 162 12.01 12.73 14.00
CA ASP A 162 11.93 13.46 12.72
C ASP A 162 13.22 13.43 11.90
N LYS A 163 14.29 12.81 12.44
CA LYS A 163 15.62 12.80 11.82
C LYS A 163 16.36 11.49 12.09
N TYR A 164 17.21 11.12 11.14
CA TYR A 164 18.24 10.13 11.30
C TYR A 164 19.60 10.77 10.95
N ASP A 165 20.60 10.62 11.83
CA ASP A 165 21.94 11.20 11.68
C ASP A 165 21.90 12.72 11.33
N GLY A 166 21.03 13.46 12.00
CA GLY A 166 20.83 14.90 11.81
C GLY A 166 20.08 15.31 10.54
N LYS A 167 19.82 14.39 9.62
CA LYS A 167 19.06 14.59 8.38
C LYS A 167 17.59 14.24 8.59
N ARG A 168 16.67 15.06 8.03
CA ARG A 168 15.24 14.82 8.10
C ARG A 168 14.85 13.58 7.29
N PHE A 169 13.90 12.81 7.80
CA PHE A 169 13.31 11.66 7.09
C PHE A 169 12.77 12.06 5.71
N ASN A 170 12.58 11.07 4.84
CA ASN A 170 11.91 11.26 3.56
C ASN A 170 10.42 11.55 3.79
N SER A 171 9.66 10.56 4.23
CA SER A 171 8.27 10.66 4.67
C SER A 171 7.86 9.36 5.37
N PRO A 172 7.99 9.25 6.69
CA PRO A 172 7.57 8.05 7.42
C PRO A 172 6.18 7.62 6.98
N ASN A 173 6.03 6.33 6.59
CA ASN A 173 4.88 5.85 5.85
C ASN A 173 4.01 4.90 6.68
N ASP A 174 4.55 3.78 7.14
CA ASP A 174 3.85 2.80 7.93
C ASP A 174 4.71 2.31 9.08
N GLY A 175 4.12 1.61 10.06
CA GLY A 175 4.87 1.11 11.20
C GLY A 175 4.13 0.04 11.98
N VAL A 176 4.86 -0.63 12.85
CA VAL A 176 4.33 -1.63 13.78
C VAL A 176 5.08 -1.59 15.11
N PHE A 177 4.34 -1.58 16.21
CA PHE A 177 4.92 -1.72 17.54
C PHE A 177 5.16 -3.20 17.85
N HIS A 178 6.35 -3.50 18.35
CA HIS A 178 6.64 -4.74 19.05
C HIS A 178 6.13 -4.64 20.50
N SER A 179 5.75 -5.75 21.10
CA SER A 179 5.19 -5.80 22.48
C SER A 179 6.14 -5.25 23.55
N ASN A 180 7.45 -5.17 23.25
CA ASN A 180 8.45 -4.57 24.13
C ASN A 180 8.49 -3.03 24.08
N GLY A 181 7.63 -2.40 23.23
CA GLY A 181 7.54 -0.94 23.01
C GLY A 181 8.42 -0.41 21.89
N ASP A 182 9.23 -1.24 21.22
CA ASP A 182 10.01 -0.86 20.04
C ASP A 182 9.07 -0.60 18.86
N LEU A 183 9.42 0.37 18.00
CA LEU A 183 8.67 0.71 16.80
C LEU A 183 9.51 0.44 15.55
N TYR A 184 9.07 -0.45 14.68
CA TYR A 184 9.57 -0.52 13.31
C TYR A 184 8.75 0.39 12.43
N PHE A 185 9.41 1.16 11.54
CA PHE A 185 8.72 2.01 10.58
C PHE A 185 9.51 2.16 9.28
N THR A 186 8.80 2.52 8.22
CA THR A 186 9.34 2.69 6.87
C THR A 186 9.38 4.17 6.48
N ASP A 187 10.35 4.56 5.65
CA ASP A 187 10.59 5.94 5.24
C ASP A 187 10.83 6.08 3.73
N PRO A 188 9.85 5.74 2.89
CA PRO A 188 9.91 5.97 1.45
C PRO A 188 9.69 7.46 1.12
N PRO A 189 9.94 7.91 -0.12
CA PRO A 189 9.88 9.32 -0.48
C PRO A 189 8.50 9.82 -0.91
N TYR A 190 7.40 9.08 -0.66
CA TYR A 190 6.06 9.40 -1.21
C TYR A 190 5.48 10.75 -0.76
N GLY A 191 5.84 11.20 0.45
CA GLY A 191 5.42 12.51 0.97
C GLY A 191 6.19 13.69 0.38
N LEU A 192 7.23 13.46 -0.40
CA LEU A 192 7.98 14.47 -1.13
C LEU A 192 7.37 14.67 -2.52
N LYS A 193 7.27 15.93 -2.97
CA LYS A 193 6.57 16.29 -4.21
C LYS A 193 7.17 15.63 -5.46
N GLU A 194 8.50 15.59 -5.55
CA GLU A 194 9.24 14.97 -6.64
C GLU A 194 9.88 13.62 -6.21
N GLN A 195 9.38 13.06 -5.11
CA GLN A 195 9.82 11.79 -4.55
C GLN A 195 11.36 11.70 -4.43
N ARG A 196 11.99 10.76 -5.15
CA ARG A 196 13.43 10.53 -5.09
C ARG A 196 14.26 11.70 -5.61
N GLU A 197 13.70 12.47 -6.53
CA GLU A 197 14.36 13.62 -7.17
C GLU A 197 14.07 14.94 -6.43
N ASP A 198 13.29 14.88 -5.35
CA ASP A 198 12.91 16.08 -4.61
C ASP A 198 14.13 16.78 -3.99
N PRO A 199 14.32 18.10 -4.23
CA PRO A 199 15.46 18.84 -3.70
C PRO A 199 15.48 18.92 -2.16
N ASN A 200 14.35 18.66 -1.49
CA ASN A 200 14.26 18.59 -0.03
C ASN A 200 14.59 17.19 0.53
N LYS A 201 14.83 16.18 -0.31
CA LYS A 201 15.25 14.85 0.12
C LYS A 201 16.64 14.92 0.73
N ALA A 202 16.73 14.79 2.06
CA ALA A 202 17.99 14.91 2.79
C ALA A 202 18.79 13.60 2.90
N LEU A 203 18.07 12.46 2.93
CA LEU A 203 18.64 11.11 2.94
C LEU A 203 18.76 10.61 1.49
N ASP A 204 19.87 9.98 1.14
CA ASP A 204 20.16 9.44 -0.19
C ASP A 204 19.63 7.99 -0.39
N PHE A 205 18.92 7.46 0.58
CA PHE A 205 18.30 6.14 0.60
C PHE A 205 16.84 6.22 1.10
N ASP A 206 16.12 5.12 0.99
CA ASP A 206 14.87 4.85 1.68
C ASP A 206 15.19 3.91 2.85
N GLY A 207 14.61 4.15 4.02
CA GLY A 207 14.98 3.44 5.24
C GLY A 207 13.87 2.55 5.81
N ILE A 208 14.26 1.42 6.40
CA ILE A 208 13.51 0.71 7.42
C ILE A 208 14.23 1.00 8.74
N TYR A 209 13.48 1.51 9.71
CA TYR A 209 14.04 1.93 10.99
C TYR A 209 13.48 1.15 12.15
N LEU A 210 14.29 1.01 13.19
CA LEU A 210 13.91 0.55 14.51
C LEU A 210 14.12 1.69 15.51
N LEU A 211 13.03 2.20 16.06
CA LEU A 211 13.06 3.10 17.21
C LEU A 211 12.82 2.28 18.47
N LYS A 212 13.85 2.13 19.28
CA LYS A 212 13.80 1.43 20.55
C LYS A 212 12.93 2.19 21.57
N ALA A 213 12.31 1.48 22.49
CA ALA A 213 11.51 2.07 23.58
C ALA A 213 12.28 3.10 24.44
N ASP A 214 13.60 2.99 24.48
CA ASP A 214 14.50 3.94 25.17
C ASP A 214 14.81 5.21 24.34
N GLY A 215 14.28 5.30 23.12
CA GLY A 215 14.47 6.43 22.20
C GLY A 215 15.67 6.29 21.26
N LYS A 216 16.44 5.21 21.31
CA LYS A 216 17.54 4.98 20.37
C LYS A 216 16.98 4.63 18.99
N LEU A 217 17.36 5.41 17.97
CA LEU A 217 17.00 5.17 16.57
C LEU A 217 18.10 4.41 15.84
N ILE A 218 17.73 3.34 15.15
CA ILE A 218 18.61 2.46 14.37
C ILE A 218 18.09 2.38 12.93
N LEU A 219 18.98 2.55 11.95
CA LEU A 219 18.70 2.21 10.56
C LEU A 219 18.83 0.70 10.43
N ALA A 220 17.70 0.01 10.30
CA ALA A 220 17.65 -1.45 10.29
C ALA A 220 17.97 -2.03 8.89
N ASP A 221 17.46 -1.42 7.81
CA ASP A 221 17.81 -1.76 6.41
C ASP A 221 17.60 -0.53 5.50
N GLN A 222 18.48 -0.34 4.52
CA GLN A 222 18.40 0.66 3.45
C GLN A 222 18.46 0.04 2.06
N SER A 223 18.39 -1.27 1.97
CA SER A 223 18.55 -2.01 0.71
C SER A 223 17.21 -2.29 0.01
N VAL A 224 16.08 -1.95 0.65
CA VAL A 224 14.74 -2.03 0.07
C VAL A 224 14.39 -0.69 -0.53
N LEU A 225 14.06 -0.70 -1.83
CA LEU A 225 13.54 0.49 -2.50
C LEU A 225 12.04 0.62 -2.24
N TYR A 226 11.60 1.84 -1.92
CA TYR A 226 10.20 2.13 -1.61
C TYR A 226 9.62 1.17 -0.54
N PRO A 227 10.29 1.00 0.63
CA PRO A 227 9.71 0.22 1.72
C PRO A 227 8.39 0.87 2.14
N ASN A 228 7.34 0.05 2.28
CA ASN A 228 5.98 0.55 2.52
C ASN A 228 5.38 -0.16 3.74
N GLY A 229 4.32 -0.93 3.61
CA GLY A 229 3.71 -1.64 4.72
C GLY A 229 4.71 -2.51 5.50
N VAL A 230 4.53 -2.57 6.82
CA VAL A 230 5.38 -3.34 7.71
C VAL A 230 4.55 -3.98 8.82
N VAL A 231 4.73 -5.29 9.04
CA VAL A 231 4.05 -6.05 10.11
C VAL A 231 4.99 -7.05 10.76
N LEU A 232 4.69 -7.39 12.02
CA LEU A 232 5.33 -8.49 12.75
C LEU A 232 4.56 -9.79 12.56
N SER A 233 5.24 -10.94 12.64
CA SER A 233 4.60 -12.24 12.82
C SER A 233 3.86 -12.29 14.17
N THR A 234 2.93 -13.23 14.33
CA THR A 234 2.12 -13.33 15.57
C THR A 234 2.93 -13.62 16.82
N ASP A 235 4.10 -14.28 16.66
CA ASP A 235 5.06 -14.54 17.74
C ASP A 235 6.14 -13.46 17.86
N GLU A 236 6.03 -12.40 17.04
CA GLU A 236 6.97 -11.27 16.95
C GLU A 236 8.43 -11.66 16.66
N SER A 237 8.67 -12.89 16.17
CA SER A 237 10.01 -13.37 15.82
C SER A 237 10.48 -12.93 14.41
N ALA A 238 9.58 -12.38 13.60
CA ALA A 238 9.86 -11.96 12.25
C ALA A 238 9.15 -10.66 11.86
N LEU A 239 9.79 -9.89 10.96
CA LEU A 239 9.24 -8.70 10.33
C LEU A 239 8.98 -8.96 8.85
N ILE A 240 7.81 -8.57 8.34
CA ILE A 240 7.50 -8.59 6.91
C ILE A 240 7.38 -7.14 6.44
N VAL A 241 8.06 -6.82 5.33
CA VAL A 241 8.06 -5.47 4.73
C VAL A 241 7.68 -5.56 3.27
N ALA A 242 6.72 -4.74 2.86
CA ALA A 242 6.35 -4.55 1.46
C ALA A 242 7.33 -3.59 0.76
N ALA A 243 7.67 -3.89 -0.48
CA ALA A 243 8.48 -3.05 -1.36
C ALA A 243 7.65 -2.64 -2.58
N SER A 244 7.28 -1.38 -2.67
CA SER A 244 6.48 -0.82 -3.77
C SER A 244 7.35 -0.43 -4.97
N ASP A 245 8.46 -1.13 -5.21
CA ASP A 245 9.28 -0.94 -6.41
C ASP A 245 8.60 -1.63 -7.59
N SER A 246 8.17 -0.87 -8.59
CA SER A 246 7.50 -1.41 -9.79
C SER A 246 8.37 -2.37 -10.61
N ASN A 247 9.69 -2.31 -10.45
CA ASN A 247 10.61 -3.24 -11.11
C ASN A 247 10.84 -4.52 -10.29
N LYS A 248 10.53 -4.50 -8.99
CA LYS A 248 10.72 -5.61 -8.07
C LYS A 248 9.67 -5.60 -6.96
N ALA A 249 8.40 -5.64 -7.36
CA ALA A 249 7.25 -5.63 -6.47
C ALA A 249 7.23 -6.91 -5.60
N SER A 250 7.67 -6.80 -4.36
CA SER A 250 7.90 -7.96 -3.49
C SER A 250 7.59 -7.65 -2.03
N TRP A 251 7.33 -8.70 -1.27
CA TRP A 251 7.40 -8.64 0.20
C TRP A 251 8.65 -9.37 0.65
N TYR A 252 9.33 -8.82 1.64
CA TYR A 252 10.52 -9.40 2.27
C TYR A 252 10.21 -9.80 3.70
N LYS A 253 10.71 -10.96 4.13
CA LYS A 253 10.65 -11.42 5.54
C LYS A 253 12.05 -11.40 6.12
N TYR A 254 12.16 -10.90 7.34
CA TYR A 254 13.37 -10.89 8.15
C TYR A 254 13.11 -11.68 9.43
N ASP A 255 14.11 -12.37 9.92
CA ASP A 255 14.11 -12.87 11.29
C ASP A 255 14.56 -11.73 12.23
N LEU A 256 14.07 -11.69 13.45
CA LEU A 256 14.49 -10.74 14.48
C LEU A 256 15.39 -11.44 15.49
N ASP A 257 16.49 -10.75 15.89
CA ASP A 257 17.26 -11.21 17.06
C ASP A 257 16.68 -10.64 18.37
N GLU A 258 17.31 -10.99 19.50
CA GLU A 258 16.89 -10.56 20.83
C GLU A 258 16.92 -9.02 21.01
N ASP A 259 17.75 -8.32 20.25
CA ASP A 259 17.87 -6.86 20.24
C ASP A 259 16.95 -6.20 19.20
N GLY A 260 16.20 -6.97 18.41
CA GLY A 260 15.30 -6.52 17.34
C GLY A 260 16.01 -6.18 16.03
N ALA A 261 17.27 -6.59 15.84
CA ALA A 261 17.96 -6.39 14.58
C ALA A 261 17.42 -7.33 13.49
N LEU A 262 17.37 -6.82 12.25
CA LEU A 262 16.87 -7.57 11.09
C LEU A 262 17.94 -8.53 10.58
N LEU A 263 17.65 -9.83 10.55
CA LEU A 263 18.51 -10.89 10.09
C LEU A 263 17.87 -11.66 8.93
N ASN A 264 18.68 -12.40 8.19
CA ASN A 264 18.24 -13.42 7.22
C ASN A 264 17.16 -12.93 6.23
N LYS A 265 17.34 -11.72 5.66
CA LYS A 265 16.43 -11.17 4.65
C LYS A 265 16.18 -12.17 3.53
N ARG A 266 14.92 -12.44 3.24
CA ARG A 266 14.47 -13.32 2.16
C ARG A 266 13.22 -12.80 1.49
N VAL A 267 12.99 -13.18 0.23
CA VAL A 267 11.73 -12.90 -0.44
C VAL A 267 10.64 -13.75 0.21
N PHE A 268 9.59 -13.08 0.69
CA PHE A 268 8.38 -13.71 1.20
C PHE A 268 7.44 -14.07 0.04
N TYR A 269 7.22 -13.10 -0.87
CA TYR A 269 6.52 -13.31 -2.13
C TYR A 269 6.96 -12.28 -3.17
N ASP A 270 7.08 -12.70 -4.43
CA ASP A 270 7.42 -11.84 -5.57
C ASP A 270 6.19 -11.70 -6.48
N ALA A 271 5.67 -10.48 -6.59
CA ALA A 271 4.54 -10.12 -7.43
C ALA A 271 4.95 -9.31 -8.68
N SER A 272 6.24 -9.24 -9.00
CA SER A 272 6.77 -8.43 -10.12
C SER A 272 6.10 -8.76 -11.45
N ASP A 273 5.80 -10.05 -11.67
CA ASP A 273 5.13 -10.51 -12.89
C ASP A 273 3.68 -10.02 -13.04
N LEU A 274 3.08 -9.48 -11.98
CA LEU A 274 1.70 -8.97 -12.01
C LEU A 274 1.66 -7.48 -12.34
N VAL A 275 2.75 -6.74 -12.12
CA VAL A 275 2.80 -5.28 -12.29
C VAL A 275 2.47 -4.88 -13.72
N GLY A 276 1.53 -3.95 -13.88
CA GLY A 276 1.11 -3.42 -15.18
C GLY A 276 0.21 -4.35 -16.01
N LYS A 277 -0.17 -5.52 -15.49
CA LYS A 277 -1.16 -6.38 -16.15
C LYS A 277 -2.57 -5.85 -15.94
N ASP A 278 -3.46 -6.16 -16.87
CA ASP A 278 -4.87 -5.79 -16.79
C ASP A 278 -5.54 -6.44 -15.56
N GLY A 279 -6.27 -5.63 -14.80
CA GLY A 279 -6.88 -6.03 -13.54
C GLY A 279 -5.93 -6.12 -12.34
N GLU A 280 -4.64 -5.85 -12.50
CA GLU A 280 -3.61 -5.93 -11.45
C GLU A 280 -3.12 -4.53 -11.03
N ALA A 281 -4.05 -3.60 -10.76
CA ALA A 281 -3.71 -2.27 -10.27
C ALA A 281 -3.11 -2.33 -8.86
N GLY A 282 -2.11 -1.49 -8.59
CA GLY A 282 -1.43 -1.38 -7.28
C GLY A 282 -0.04 -2.03 -7.26
N LEU A 283 0.62 -1.87 -6.14
CA LEU A 283 1.93 -2.45 -5.80
C LEU A 283 1.85 -3.04 -4.39
N PRO A 284 2.82 -3.85 -3.94
CA PRO A 284 2.90 -4.25 -2.53
C PRO A 284 2.86 -3.03 -1.61
N ASP A 285 1.92 -3.02 -0.66
CA ASP A 285 1.62 -1.86 0.17
C ASP A 285 1.28 -2.32 1.61
N GLY A 286 0.29 -1.75 2.27
CA GLY A 286 -0.04 -2.08 3.66
C GLY A 286 -0.48 -3.54 3.89
N MET A 287 -0.37 -3.99 5.13
CA MET A 287 -0.64 -5.37 5.53
C MET A 287 -1.24 -5.44 6.93
N VAL A 288 -1.92 -6.56 7.21
CA VAL A 288 -2.32 -6.95 8.56
C VAL A 288 -2.13 -8.45 8.76
N VAL A 289 -1.74 -8.86 9.95
CA VAL A 289 -1.59 -10.27 10.34
C VAL A 289 -2.79 -10.67 11.21
N HIS A 290 -3.48 -11.73 10.81
CA HIS A 290 -4.57 -12.35 11.56
C HIS A 290 -3.97 -13.21 12.70
N SER A 291 -4.69 -13.36 13.81
CA SER A 291 -4.23 -14.14 14.99
C SER A 291 -3.85 -15.59 14.68
N SER A 292 -4.37 -16.15 13.60
CA SER A 292 -3.99 -17.49 13.09
C SER A 292 -2.67 -17.53 12.32
N GLY A 293 -1.92 -16.42 12.23
CA GLY A 293 -0.66 -16.29 11.51
C GLY A 293 -0.79 -15.98 10.01
N HIS A 294 -2.01 -15.96 9.47
CA HIS A 294 -2.21 -15.59 8.07
C HIS A 294 -1.99 -14.09 7.85
N VAL A 295 -1.45 -13.74 6.69
CA VAL A 295 -1.14 -12.35 6.32
C VAL A 295 -2.07 -11.89 5.21
N PHE A 296 -2.85 -10.85 5.47
CA PHE A 296 -3.54 -10.08 4.44
C PHE A 296 -2.63 -8.95 3.97
N ALA A 297 -2.18 -9.01 2.72
CA ALA A 297 -1.22 -8.06 2.16
C ALA A 297 -1.78 -7.41 0.89
N THR A 298 -1.82 -6.09 0.86
CA THR A 298 -2.28 -5.39 -0.34
C THR A 298 -1.19 -5.36 -1.40
N GLY A 299 -1.61 -5.45 -2.68
CA GLY A 299 -0.69 -5.54 -3.79
C GLY A 299 -1.39 -5.49 -5.14
N PRO A 300 -0.72 -5.88 -6.24
CA PRO A 300 -1.31 -5.86 -7.56
C PRO A 300 -2.66 -6.60 -7.60
N GLY A 301 -3.75 -5.88 -7.93
CA GLY A 301 -5.10 -6.42 -8.11
C GLY A 301 -5.95 -6.58 -6.85
N GLY A 302 -5.46 -6.21 -5.64
CA GLY A 302 -6.25 -6.25 -4.41
C GLY A 302 -5.49 -6.73 -3.18
N VAL A 303 -6.12 -7.55 -2.33
CA VAL A 303 -5.51 -8.08 -1.10
C VAL A 303 -5.21 -9.55 -1.26
N PHE A 304 -3.97 -9.93 -1.06
CA PHE A 304 -3.48 -11.31 -1.04
C PHE A 304 -3.69 -11.90 0.36
N LEU A 305 -4.11 -13.15 0.44
CA LEU A 305 -4.09 -13.94 1.67
C LEU A 305 -2.95 -14.95 1.57
N PHE A 306 -1.98 -14.81 2.48
CA PHE A 306 -0.85 -15.72 2.58
C PHE A 306 -0.89 -16.54 3.87
N THR A 307 -0.25 -17.72 3.84
CA THR A 307 0.22 -18.35 5.07
C THR A 307 1.39 -17.54 5.65
N GLU A 308 1.76 -17.81 6.89
CA GLU A 308 2.93 -17.20 7.55
C GLU A 308 4.25 -17.40 6.78
N ASP A 309 4.35 -18.46 5.97
CA ASP A 309 5.52 -18.79 5.15
C ASP A 309 5.45 -18.20 3.73
N GLY A 310 4.43 -17.41 3.39
CA GLY A 310 4.31 -16.74 2.09
C GLY A 310 3.65 -17.57 0.99
N LYS A 311 3.00 -18.71 1.31
CA LYS A 311 2.18 -19.43 0.33
C LYS A 311 0.90 -18.65 0.07
N LEU A 312 0.63 -18.31 -1.19
CA LEU A 312 -0.59 -17.64 -1.60
C LEU A 312 -1.78 -18.61 -1.53
N LEU A 313 -2.83 -18.21 -0.79
CA LEU A 313 -4.06 -18.98 -0.62
C LEU A 313 -5.24 -18.40 -1.38
N ALA A 314 -5.37 -17.07 -1.41
CA ALA A 314 -6.49 -16.39 -2.05
C ALA A 314 -6.10 -14.94 -2.40
N LYS A 315 -6.95 -14.30 -3.21
CA LYS A 315 -6.89 -12.87 -3.50
C LYS A 315 -8.30 -12.27 -3.42
N ILE A 316 -8.43 -11.19 -2.65
CA ILE A 316 -9.63 -10.36 -2.61
C ILE A 316 -9.46 -9.27 -3.65
N ARG A 317 -10.18 -9.39 -4.75
CA ARG A 317 -10.12 -8.48 -5.90
C ARG A 317 -11.04 -7.30 -5.69
N THR A 318 -10.47 -6.15 -5.34
CA THR A 318 -11.23 -4.91 -5.09
C THR A 318 -11.62 -4.17 -6.37
N GLY A 319 -10.93 -4.45 -7.49
CA GLY A 319 -11.06 -3.71 -8.76
C GLY A 319 -10.36 -2.36 -8.76
N LYS A 320 -9.57 -2.06 -7.73
CA LYS A 320 -8.82 -0.81 -7.54
C LYS A 320 -7.42 -1.10 -7.01
N ALA A 321 -6.52 -0.14 -7.11
CA ALA A 321 -5.29 -0.16 -6.32
C ALA A 321 -5.68 -0.13 -4.84
N THR A 322 -5.31 -1.15 -4.09
CA THR A 322 -5.61 -1.27 -2.66
C THR A 322 -4.34 -0.98 -1.88
N ALA A 323 -4.42 0.05 -1.06
CA ALA A 323 -3.24 0.59 -0.39
C ALA A 323 -2.97 -0.11 0.96
N ASN A 324 -4.02 -0.35 1.77
CA ASN A 324 -3.81 -0.92 3.09
C ASN A 324 -5.02 -1.72 3.56
N ALA A 325 -4.86 -2.51 4.62
CA ALA A 325 -5.93 -3.29 5.22
C ALA A 325 -5.73 -3.42 6.74
N THR A 326 -6.84 -3.55 7.47
CA THR A 326 -6.85 -3.87 8.90
C THR A 326 -8.05 -4.73 9.27
N LEU A 327 -7.99 -5.39 10.41
CA LEU A 327 -9.05 -6.22 10.95
C LEU A 327 -9.88 -5.45 11.99
N SER A 328 -11.15 -5.83 12.18
CA SER A 328 -11.91 -5.46 13.37
C SER A 328 -11.30 -6.12 14.63
N GLY A 329 -11.65 -5.65 15.81
CA GLY A 329 -11.09 -6.16 17.06
C GLY A 329 -11.36 -7.65 17.31
N ASP A 330 -12.48 -8.16 16.80
CA ASP A 330 -12.85 -9.59 16.84
C ASP A 330 -12.36 -10.36 15.60
N GLU A 331 -11.63 -9.72 14.72
CA GLU A 331 -11.12 -10.24 13.44
C GLU A 331 -12.19 -10.77 12.48
N SER A 332 -13.47 -10.47 12.72
CA SER A 332 -14.58 -10.91 11.85
C SER A 332 -14.73 -10.09 10.58
N THR A 333 -14.10 -8.93 10.49
CA THR A 333 -14.18 -8.03 9.34
C THR A 333 -12.81 -7.54 8.91
N LEU A 334 -12.50 -7.69 7.62
CA LEU A 334 -11.35 -7.07 6.98
C LEU A 334 -11.79 -5.75 6.34
N PHE A 335 -11.23 -4.63 6.79
CA PHE A 335 -11.35 -3.31 6.18
C PHE A 335 -10.20 -3.08 5.20
N MET A 336 -10.50 -2.46 4.06
CA MET A 336 -9.54 -2.24 2.97
C MET A 336 -9.65 -0.80 2.48
N THR A 337 -8.54 -0.09 2.44
CA THR A 337 -8.43 1.22 1.79
C THR A 337 -8.05 1.04 0.32
N ALA A 338 -9.00 1.27 -0.58
CA ALA A 338 -8.86 0.97 -2.00
C ALA A 338 -9.00 2.24 -2.85
N HIS A 339 -7.89 2.96 -3.03
CA HIS A 339 -7.80 4.23 -3.74
C HIS A 339 -8.78 5.27 -3.19
N ASP A 340 -9.89 5.51 -3.85
CA ASP A 340 -10.93 6.49 -3.49
C ASP A 340 -12.07 5.90 -2.64
N THR A 341 -11.93 4.67 -2.15
CA THR A 341 -13.02 3.91 -1.52
C THR A 341 -12.55 3.18 -0.27
N LEU A 342 -13.30 3.30 0.82
CA LEU A 342 -13.20 2.38 1.95
C LEU A 342 -14.10 1.18 1.69
N MET A 343 -13.57 -0.03 1.80
CA MET A 343 -14.28 -1.30 1.59
C MET A 343 -14.16 -2.21 2.80
N SER A 344 -15.07 -3.20 2.89
CA SER A 344 -14.97 -4.28 3.86
C SER A 344 -15.43 -5.61 3.27
N VAL A 345 -15.00 -6.70 3.92
CA VAL A 345 -15.49 -8.05 3.69
C VAL A 345 -15.55 -8.80 5.01
N GLU A 346 -16.62 -9.56 5.22
CA GLU A 346 -16.75 -10.43 6.39
C GLU A 346 -15.84 -11.66 6.26
N LEU A 347 -15.12 -11.98 7.31
CA LEU A 347 -14.35 -13.21 7.50
C LEU A 347 -15.20 -14.28 8.22
N LYS A 348 -14.66 -15.50 8.33
CA LYS A 348 -15.34 -16.61 9.04
C LYS A 348 -14.90 -16.70 10.50
#